data_aa0e45cd53d5da5dde60b48ccdc7e80a
#
_entry.id   aa0e45cd53d5da5dde60b48ccdc7e80a
#
_cell.length_a   1.000
_cell.length_b   1.000
_cell.length_c   1.000
_cell.angle_alpha   90.00
_cell.angle_beta   90.00
_cell.angle_gamma   90.00
#
_symmetry.space_group_name_H-M   'P 1'
#
loop_
_entity.id
_entity.type
_entity.pdbx_description
1 polymer ?
#
loop_
_entity_poly.entity_id
_entity_poly.type
_entity_poly.pdbx_seq_one_letter_code
_entity_poly.pdbx_strand_id
1 'polypeptide(L)'
;DFPDKPDVLRYSLLTNLPETKDSEFTWKDFQSRNNNELVAILGNFVNRALVLTQKYFDNKVPARGSLEPIDLAARESLKVLPSRVAQSLEQYRFREATAGLMDLARLGNKYLADTEPWKVQKSNPERVGTILNLALQIVANLGIVAEPFLPFSAARINEMLNLTPQTWLQAGSDELLEGGHALGISGLLFEKIEDVVIEQQLQKLHKKKKSMD
;
A
#
# COMPACT_ATOMS: atom_id res chain seq x y z
N ASP A 1 23.09 -4.46 3.82
CA ASP A 1 22.62 -5.68 3.19
C ASP A 1 21.42 -5.43 2.25
N PHE A 2 20.53 -4.47 2.58
CA PHE A 2 19.44 -3.99 1.74
C PHE A 2 19.35 -2.46 1.83
N PRO A 3 20.37 -1.72 1.35
CA PRO A 3 20.43 -0.25 1.54
C PRO A 3 19.26 0.48 0.86
N ASP A 4 18.74 -0.09 -0.22
CA ASP A 4 17.68 0.51 -1.03
C ASP A 4 16.26 0.08 -0.58
N LYS A 5 16.15 -0.66 0.53
CA LYS A 5 14.87 -1.21 1.01
C LYS A 5 14.62 -0.95 2.52
N PRO A 6 14.79 0.30 3.01
CA PRO A 6 14.63 0.58 4.45
C PRO A 6 13.20 0.31 4.94
N ASP A 7 12.19 0.59 4.13
CA ASP A 7 10.79 0.35 4.48
C ASP A 7 10.47 -1.14 4.63
N VAL A 8 11.11 -2.01 3.84
CA VAL A 8 10.92 -3.46 3.97
C VAL A 8 11.42 -3.95 5.34
N LEU A 9 12.58 -3.42 5.79
CA LEU A 9 13.11 -3.75 7.11
C LEU A 9 12.20 -3.19 8.21
N ARG A 10 11.76 -1.93 8.09
CA ARG A 10 10.81 -1.32 9.04
C ARG A 10 9.54 -2.16 9.17
N TYR A 11 8.95 -2.55 8.04
CA TYR A 11 7.75 -3.38 8.01
C TYR A 11 7.97 -4.73 8.70
N SER A 12 9.05 -5.42 8.36
CA SER A 12 9.38 -6.72 8.96
C SER A 12 9.56 -6.61 10.49
N LEU A 13 10.23 -5.56 10.97
CA LEU A 13 10.41 -5.32 12.40
C LEU A 13 9.07 -4.98 13.09
N LEU A 14 8.25 -4.09 12.50
CA LEU A 14 6.96 -3.68 13.07
C LEU A 14 5.97 -4.86 13.17
N THR A 15 5.94 -5.74 12.19
CA THR A 15 5.07 -6.93 12.22
C THR A 15 5.54 -7.98 13.24
N ASN A 16 6.80 -7.91 13.66
CA ASN A 16 7.43 -8.83 14.60
C ASN A 16 7.81 -8.19 15.95
N LEU A 17 7.25 -7.03 16.27
CA LEU A 17 7.55 -6.39 17.57
C LEU A 17 7.18 -7.31 18.76
N PRO A 18 8.04 -7.39 19.79
CA PRO A 18 7.82 -8.23 20.97
C PRO A 18 6.82 -7.57 21.96
N GLU A 19 5.59 -7.28 21.49
CA GLU A 19 4.57 -6.59 22.31
C GLU A 19 4.03 -7.47 23.44
N THR A 20 3.91 -8.77 23.24
CA THR A 20 3.32 -9.70 24.21
C THR A 20 4.18 -10.93 24.48
N LYS A 21 5.13 -11.23 23.62
CA LYS A 21 6.06 -12.36 23.73
C LYS A 21 7.30 -12.07 22.91
N ASP A 22 8.39 -12.76 23.21
CA ASP A 22 9.62 -12.69 22.43
C ASP A 22 9.36 -12.99 20.94
N SER A 23 10.11 -12.31 20.09
CA SER A 23 10.09 -12.48 18.66
C SER A 23 11.49 -12.65 18.11
N GLU A 24 11.62 -13.38 17.03
CA GLU A 24 12.88 -13.64 16.36
C GLU A 24 12.82 -13.09 14.92
N PHE A 25 13.88 -12.39 14.53
CA PHE A 25 14.06 -11.98 13.13
C PHE A 25 14.71 -13.10 12.33
N THR A 26 14.09 -13.48 11.22
CA THR A 26 14.70 -14.37 10.24
C THR A 26 14.68 -13.75 8.84
N TRP A 27 15.72 -14.03 8.04
CA TRP A 27 15.76 -13.58 6.65
C TRP A 27 14.61 -14.16 5.80
N LYS A 28 14.14 -15.34 6.15
CA LYS A 28 13.01 -15.98 5.47
C LYS A 28 11.69 -15.28 5.76
N ASP A 29 11.47 -14.86 7.01
CA ASP A 29 10.27 -14.06 7.36
C ASP A 29 10.34 -12.68 6.70
N PHE A 30 11.50 -12.01 6.72
CA PHE A 30 11.73 -10.76 6.01
C PHE A 30 11.37 -10.85 4.52
N GLN A 31 11.84 -11.88 3.82
CA GLN A 31 11.49 -12.13 2.42
C GLN A 31 9.99 -12.38 2.25
N SER A 32 9.40 -13.22 3.10
CA SER A 32 7.98 -13.55 3.06
C SER A 32 7.10 -12.31 3.25
N ARG A 33 7.42 -11.45 4.22
CA ARG A 33 6.74 -10.18 4.46
C ARG A 33 6.81 -9.26 3.25
N ASN A 34 8.00 -9.12 2.67
CA ASN A 34 8.15 -8.33 1.44
C ASN A 34 7.30 -8.90 0.30
N ASN A 35 7.49 -10.18 -0.03
CA ASN A 35 6.94 -10.75 -1.26
C ASN A 35 5.42 -10.95 -1.19
N ASN A 36 4.89 -11.42 -0.04
CA ASN A 36 3.49 -11.79 0.09
C ASN A 36 2.60 -10.65 0.61
N GLU A 37 3.17 -9.64 1.26
CA GLU A 37 2.41 -8.53 1.81
C GLU A 37 2.71 -7.23 1.07
N LEU A 38 3.95 -6.71 1.11
CA LEU A 38 4.28 -5.43 0.48
C LEU A 38 4.15 -5.48 -1.05
N VAL A 39 4.71 -6.51 -1.71
CA VAL A 39 4.61 -6.64 -3.17
C VAL A 39 3.22 -7.10 -3.59
N ALA A 40 2.73 -8.22 -3.02
CA ALA A 40 1.52 -8.88 -3.51
C ALA A 40 0.22 -8.18 -3.10
N ILE A 41 0.21 -7.39 -2.03
CA ILE A 41 -1.00 -6.70 -1.55
C ILE A 41 -0.88 -5.20 -1.79
N LEU A 42 0.03 -4.49 -1.09
CA LEU A 42 0.11 -3.04 -1.15
C LEU A 42 0.59 -2.55 -2.52
N GLY A 43 1.73 -3.02 -2.97
CA GLY A 43 2.32 -2.64 -4.26
C GLY A 43 1.43 -3.04 -5.44
N ASN A 44 0.83 -4.23 -5.39
CA ASN A 44 -0.10 -4.69 -6.43
C ASN A 44 -1.32 -3.78 -6.56
N PHE A 45 -1.94 -3.37 -5.44
CA PHE A 45 -3.10 -2.48 -5.49
C PHE A 45 -2.73 -1.12 -6.09
N VAL A 46 -1.69 -0.48 -5.56
CA VAL A 46 -1.23 0.84 -6.04
C VAL A 46 -0.91 0.78 -7.53
N ASN A 47 -0.12 -0.21 -7.96
CA ASN A 47 0.24 -0.38 -9.37
C ASN A 47 -0.98 -0.59 -10.27
N ARG A 48 -1.94 -1.43 -9.86
CA ARG A 48 -3.15 -1.68 -10.65
C ARG A 48 -4.01 -0.43 -10.81
N ALA A 49 -4.23 0.34 -9.73
CA ALA A 49 -5.00 1.57 -9.80
C ALA A 49 -4.36 2.58 -10.76
N LEU A 50 -3.05 2.80 -10.67
CA LEU A 50 -2.32 3.73 -11.52
C LEU A 50 -2.26 3.27 -12.98
N VAL A 51 -1.90 2.01 -13.24
CA VAL A 51 -1.79 1.47 -14.61
C VAL A 51 -3.15 1.47 -15.33
N LEU A 52 -4.24 1.13 -14.64
CA LEU A 52 -5.57 1.21 -15.25
C LEU A 52 -5.99 2.65 -15.54
N THR A 53 -5.65 3.59 -14.64
CA THR A 53 -5.93 5.03 -14.87
C THR A 53 -5.10 5.57 -16.04
N GLN A 54 -3.83 5.23 -16.11
CA GLN A 54 -2.99 5.58 -17.26
C GLN A 54 -3.55 5.03 -18.57
N LYS A 55 -3.98 3.78 -18.55
CA LYS A 55 -4.48 3.10 -19.74
C LYS A 55 -5.81 3.65 -20.26
N TYR A 56 -6.73 4.04 -19.37
CA TYR A 56 -8.11 4.36 -19.74
C TYR A 56 -8.43 5.86 -19.66
N PHE A 57 -7.65 6.65 -18.91
CA PHE A 57 -7.92 8.05 -18.62
C PHE A 57 -6.71 8.96 -18.81
N ASP A 58 -5.78 8.58 -19.66
CA ASP A 58 -4.63 9.41 -20.04
C ASP A 58 -3.86 9.97 -18.83
N ASN A 59 -3.63 9.11 -17.83
CA ASN A 59 -2.92 9.45 -16.60
C ASN A 59 -3.54 10.63 -15.80
N LYS A 60 -4.86 10.80 -15.90
CA LYS A 60 -5.62 11.80 -15.12
C LYS A 60 -6.66 11.12 -14.25
N VAL A 61 -6.91 11.69 -13.09
CA VAL A 61 -7.99 11.24 -12.21
C VAL A 61 -9.32 11.40 -12.93
N PRO A 62 -10.09 10.32 -13.16
CA PRO A 62 -11.37 10.45 -13.84
C PRO A 62 -12.41 11.16 -12.97
N ALA A 63 -13.37 11.81 -13.60
CA ALA A 63 -14.53 12.34 -12.89
C ALA A 63 -15.32 11.21 -12.24
N ARG A 64 -15.87 11.47 -11.07
CA ARG A 64 -16.74 10.53 -10.36
C ARG A 64 -18.18 10.74 -10.83
N GLY A 65 -18.80 9.68 -11.34
CA GLY A 65 -20.22 9.63 -11.66
C GLY A 65 -21.06 9.12 -10.48
N SER A 66 -22.20 8.52 -10.78
CA SER A 66 -23.12 7.95 -9.78
C SER A 66 -22.46 6.77 -9.05
N LEU A 67 -22.70 6.74 -7.73
CA LEU A 67 -22.19 5.68 -6.86
C LEU A 67 -23.17 4.52 -6.77
N GLU A 68 -22.66 3.31 -6.87
CA GLU A 68 -23.38 2.07 -6.64
C GLU A 68 -23.19 1.59 -5.18
N PRO A 69 -24.01 0.64 -4.68
CA PRO A 69 -23.89 0.13 -3.31
C PRO A 69 -22.47 -0.35 -2.94
N ILE A 70 -21.75 -0.94 -3.88
CA ILE A 70 -20.37 -1.40 -3.67
C ILE A 70 -19.40 -0.23 -3.44
N ASP A 71 -19.61 0.90 -4.10
CA ASP A 71 -18.80 2.11 -3.92
C ASP A 71 -19.05 2.73 -2.54
N LEU A 72 -20.32 2.78 -2.15
CA LEU A 72 -20.73 3.28 -0.84
C LEU A 72 -20.12 2.43 0.28
N ALA A 73 -20.13 1.11 0.15
CA ALA A 73 -19.52 0.21 1.12
C ALA A 73 -17.98 0.40 1.20
N ALA A 74 -17.31 0.60 0.05
CA ALA A 74 -15.88 0.88 0.02
C ALA A 74 -15.56 2.23 0.68
N ARG A 75 -16.37 3.27 0.43
CA ARG A 75 -16.23 4.59 1.08
C ARG A 75 -16.39 4.53 2.59
N GLU A 76 -17.40 3.81 3.08
CA GLU A 76 -17.59 3.65 4.53
C GLU A 76 -16.40 2.91 5.18
N SER A 77 -15.87 1.89 4.53
CA SER A 77 -14.66 1.21 5.00
C SER A 77 -13.45 2.14 4.98
N LEU A 78 -13.30 2.96 3.93
CA LEU A 78 -12.24 3.95 3.82
C LEU A 78 -12.26 4.98 4.96
N LYS A 79 -13.44 5.44 5.37
CA LYS A 79 -13.59 6.39 6.49
C LYS A 79 -13.17 5.79 7.84
N VAL A 80 -13.42 4.50 8.04
CA VAL A 80 -13.22 3.85 9.35
C VAL A 80 -11.80 3.35 9.54
N LEU A 81 -11.17 2.78 8.49
CA LEU A 81 -9.88 2.11 8.62
C LEU A 81 -8.75 3.01 9.14
N PRO A 82 -8.54 4.24 8.63
CA PRO A 82 -7.48 5.12 9.14
C PRO A 82 -7.65 5.46 10.63
N SER A 83 -8.87 5.68 11.09
CA SER A 83 -9.15 5.98 12.51
C SER A 83 -8.78 4.80 13.42
N ARG A 84 -9.02 3.56 12.97
CA ARG A 84 -8.59 2.36 13.70
C ARG A 84 -7.07 2.27 13.78
N VAL A 85 -6.37 2.56 12.69
CA VAL A 85 -4.90 2.59 12.67
C VAL A 85 -4.37 3.65 13.63
N ALA A 86 -4.94 4.87 13.61
CA ALA A 86 -4.57 5.94 14.55
C ALA A 86 -4.76 5.50 15.99
N GLN A 87 -5.91 4.93 16.33
CA GLN A 87 -6.20 4.42 17.69
C GLN A 87 -5.18 3.35 18.12
N SER A 88 -4.84 2.42 17.24
CA SER A 88 -3.84 1.39 17.55
C SER A 88 -2.45 1.98 17.78
N LEU A 89 -2.05 3.01 17.00
CA LEU A 89 -0.78 3.74 17.20
C LEU A 89 -0.75 4.48 18.54
N GLU A 90 -1.81 5.19 18.91
CA GLU A 90 -1.93 5.91 20.18
C GLU A 90 -1.88 4.97 21.38
N GLN A 91 -2.30 3.72 21.21
CA GLN A 91 -2.25 2.67 22.23
C GLN A 91 -0.95 1.84 22.18
N TYR A 92 0.03 2.25 21.36
CA TYR A 92 1.30 1.52 21.17
C TYR A 92 1.12 0.07 20.68
N ARG A 93 0.04 -0.23 19.96
CA ARG A 93 -0.24 -1.52 19.36
C ARG A 93 0.24 -1.52 17.89
N PHE A 94 1.54 -1.50 17.70
CA PHE A 94 2.15 -1.31 16.37
C PHE A 94 1.87 -2.46 15.41
N ARG A 95 1.80 -3.70 15.88
CA ARG A 95 1.44 -4.86 15.06
C ARG A 95 0.01 -4.76 14.53
N GLU A 96 -0.93 -4.36 15.38
CA GLU A 96 -2.33 -4.13 15.01
C GLU A 96 -2.45 -2.94 14.04
N ALA A 97 -1.75 -1.85 14.30
CA ALA A 97 -1.71 -0.69 13.41
C ALA A 97 -1.15 -1.05 12.02
N THR A 98 -0.06 -1.82 11.97
CA THR A 98 0.53 -2.31 10.71
C THR A 98 -0.43 -3.23 9.95
N ALA A 99 -1.17 -4.09 10.65
CA ALA A 99 -2.22 -4.91 10.04
C ALA A 99 -3.35 -4.05 9.43
N GLY A 100 -3.76 -2.97 10.13
CA GLY A 100 -4.75 -2.02 9.65
C GLY A 100 -4.32 -1.27 8.39
N LEU A 101 -3.04 -0.91 8.26
CA LEU A 101 -2.48 -0.39 7.00
C LEU A 101 -2.70 -1.39 5.85
N MET A 102 -2.41 -2.67 6.09
CA MET A 102 -2.58 -3.70 5.07
C MET A 102 -4.06 -3.98 4.75
N ASP A 103 -4.97 -3.77 5.71
CA ASP A 103 -6.42 -3.89 5.46
C ASP A 103 -6.92 -2.80 4.52
N LEU A 104 -6.35 -1.58 4.58
CA LEU A 104 -6.64 -0.52 3.61
C LEU A 104 -6.20 -0.92 2.18
N ALA A 105 -5.03 -1.54 2.03
CA ALA A 105 -4.59 -2.06 0.74
C ALA A 105 -5.44 -3.25 0.25
N ARG A 106 -5.88 -4.12 1.16
CA ARG A 106 -6.82 -5.22 0.85
C ARG A 106 -8.19 -4.70 0.41
N LEU A 107 -8.70 -3.64 1.05
CA LEU A 107 -9.92 -2.95 0.62
C LEU A 107 -9.83 -2.56 -0.85
N GLY A 108 -8.74 -1.90 -1.24
CA GLY A 108 -8.54 -1.48 -2.63
C GLY A 108 -8.44 -2.65 -3.62
N ASN A 109 -7.68 -3.71 -3.27
CA ASN A 109 -7.60 -4.90 -4.12
C ASN A 109 -8.96 -5.59 -4.28
N LYS A 110 -9.71 -5.74 -3.18
CA LYS A 110 -11.05 -6.34 -3.20
C LYS A 110 -12.00 -5.50 -4.04
N TYR A 111 -12.01 -4.19 -3.87
CA TYR A 111 -12.85 -3.27 -4.61
C TYR A 111 -12.60 -3.37 -6.12
N LEU A 112 -11.34 -3.37 -6.57
CA LEU A 112 -10.99 -3.57 -7.98
C LEU A 112 -11.34 -4.97 -8.50
N ALA A 113 -11.24 -6.00 -7.66
CA ALA A 113 -11.60 -7.36 -8.03
C ALA A 113 -13.11 -7.54 -8.18
N ASP A 114 -13.90 -6.96 -7.28
CA ASP A 114 -15.36 -7.08 -7.28
C ASP A 114 -16.02 -6.23 -8.38
N THR A 115 -15.41 -5.08 -8.74
CA THR A 115 -15.94 -4.16 -9.78
C THR A 115 -15.42 -4.46 -11.18
N GLU A 116 -14.34 -5.22 -11.32
CA GLU A 116 -13.73 -5.67 -12.59
C GLU A 116 -13.67 -4.59 -13.70
N PRO A 117 -13.06 -3.39 -13.46
CA PRO A 117 -13.10 -2.28 -14.41
C PRO A 117 -12.60 -2.64 -15.82
N TRP A 118 -11.68 -3.60 -15.95
CA TRP A 118 -11.18 -4.10 -17.23
C TRP A 118 -12.23 -4.82 -18.07
N LYS A 119 -13.29 -5.39 -17.45
CA LYS A 119 -14.42 -6.00 -18.15
C LYS A 119 -15.47 -4.96 -18.56
N VAL A 120 -15.71 -3.99 -17.69
CA VAL A 120 -16.75 -2.96 -17.85
C VAL A 120 -16.34 -1.86 -18.82
N GLN A 121 -15.06 -1.63 -19.07
CA GLN A 121 -14.52 -0.49 -19.82
C GLN A 121 -15.13 -0.32 -21.22
N LYS A 122 -15.40 -1.41 -21.93
CA LYS A 122 -15.97 -1.35 -23.30
C LYS A 122 -17.45 -0.99 -23.32
N SER A 123 -18.20 -1.37 -22.28
CA SER A 123 -19.66 -1.20 -22.21
C SER A 123 -20.07 0.05 -21.45
N ASN A 124 -19.30 0.45 -20.42
CA ASN A 124 -19.61 1.59 -19.57
C ASN A 124 -18.33 2.29 -19.07
N PRO A 125 -17.68 3.12 -19.91
CA PRO A 125 -16.48 3.85 -19.52
C PRO A 125 -16.68 4.83 -18.35
N GLU A 126 -17.89 5.43 -18.24
CA GLU A 126 -18.22 6.33 -17.12
C GLU A 126 -18.19 5.60 -15.78
N ARG A 127 -18.73 4.38 -15.73
CA ARG A 127 -18.65 3.50 -14.56
C ARG A 127 -17.19 3.21 -14.18
N VAL A 128 -16.35 2.92 -15.16
CA VAL A 128 -14.90 2.71 -14.92
C VAL A 128 -14.25 3.97 -14.35
N GLY A 129 -14.66 5.16 -14.81
CA GLY A 129 -14.22 6.43 -14.25
C GLY A 129 -14.52 6.52 -12.73
N THR A 130 -15.76 6.21 -12.35
CA THR A 130 -16.15 6.19 -10.92
C THR A 130 -15.33 5.20 -10.11
N ILE A 131 -15.15 3.97 -10.62
CA ILE A 131 -14.36 2.92 -9.95
C ILE A 131 -12.91 3.38 -9.75
N LEU A 132 -12.25 3.88 -10.79
CA LEU A 132 -10.85 4.27 -10.71
C LEU A 132 -10.66 5.56 -9.91
N ASN A 133 -11.60 6.50 -9.94
CA ASN A 133 -11.58 7.65 -9.04
C ASN A 133 -11.51 7.17 -7.58
N LEU A 134 -12.44 6.32 -7.15
CA LEU A 134 -12.46 5.83 -5.77
C LEU A 134 -11.23 4.97 -5.43
N ALA A 135 -10.75 4.15 -6.35
CA ALA A 135 -9.50 3.39 -6.15
C ALA A 135 -8.30 4.34 -5.92
N LEU A 136 -8.21 5.44 -6.67
CA LEU A 136 -7.15 6.46 -6.47
C LEU A 136 -7.30 7.20 -5.14
N GLN A 137 -8.53 7.45 -4.66
CA GLN A 137 -8.72 7.99 -3.31
C GLN A 137 -8.20 7.04 -2.23
N ILE A 138 -8.39 5.72 -2.40
CA ILE A 138 -7.83 4.71 -1.49
C ILE A 138 -6.28 4.73 -1.57
N VAL A 139 -5.68 4.88 -2.76
CA VAL A 139 -4.22 5.03 -2.91
C VAL A 139 -3.71 6.29 -2.21
N ALA A 140 -4.42 7.42 -2.34
CA ALA A 140 -4.05 8.66 -1.66
C ALA A 140 -4.08 8.50 -0.13
N ASN A 141 -5.09 7.81 0.40
CA ASN A 141 -5.14 7.47 1.82
C ASN A 141 -4.03 6.52 2.26
N LEU A 142 -3.58 5.59 1.42
CA LEU A 142 -2.39 4.79 1.70
C LEU A 142 -1.15 5.65 1.84
N GLY A 143 -1.02 6.73 1.06
CA GLY A 143 0.07 7.72 1.21
C GLY A 143 0.10 8.38 2.59
N ILE A 144 -1.06 8.64 3.19
CA ILE A 144 -1.18 9.19 4.55
C ILE A 144 -0.90 8.11 5.61
N VAL A 145 -1.63 7.01 5.52
CA VAL A 145 -1.64 5.97 6.57
C VAL A 145 -0.32 5.19 6.61
N ALA A 146 0.37 5.06 5.49
CA ALA A 146 1.66 4.37 5.43
C ALA A 146 2.82 5.17 6.02
N GLU A 147 2.72 6.49 6.11
CA GLU A 147 3.83 7.37 6.47
C GLU A 147 4.55 6.97 7.79
N PRO A 148 3.86 6.67 8.91
CA PRO A 148 4.54 6.26 10.14
C PRO A 148 5.30 4.93 10.03
N PHE A 149 4.89 4.05 9.15
CA PHE A 149 5.42 2.70 8.98
C PHE A 149 6.47 2.62 7.87
N LEU A 150 6.13 3.22 6.71
CA LEU A 150 6.79 3.10 5.42
C LEU A 150 7.00 4.49 4.79
N PRO A 151 7.80 5.39 5.41
CA PRO A 151 7.87 6.79 5.00
C PRO A 151 8.36 6.99 3.56
N PHE A 152 9.30 6.16 3.09
CA PHE A 152 9.81 6.28 1.71
C PHE A 152 8.76 5.81 0.69
N SER A 153 8.02 4.77 1.01
CA SER A 153 6.92 4.27 0.17
C SER A 153 5.75 5.26 0.15
N ALA A 154 5.43 5.89 1.28
CA ALA A 154 4.42 6.94 1.38
C ALA A 154 4.80 8.15 0.51
N ALA A 155 6.04 8.62 0.59
CA ALA A 155 6.56 9.68 -0.27
C ALA A 155 6.46 9.30 -1.75
N ARG A 156 6.82 8.07 -2.10
CA ARG A 156 6.72 7.56 -3.47
C ARG A 156 5.28 7.48 -3.98
N ILE A 157 4.32 7.10 -3.14
CA ILE A 157 2.88 7.15 -3.48
C ILE A 157 2.47 8.60 -3.81
N ASN A 158 2.85 9.56 -2.97
CA ASN A 158 2.53 10.97 -3.20
C ASN A 158 3.14 11.50 -4.50
N GLU A 159 4.39 11.14 -4.83
CA GLU A 159 5.02 11.46 -6.11
C GLU A 159 4.25 10.88 -7.30
N MET A 160 3.87 9.60 -7.24
CA MET A 160 3.10 8.94 -8.30
C MET A 160 1.69 9.53 -8.46
N LEU A 161 1.10 10.07 -7.39
CA LEU A 161 -0.17 10.78 -7.45
C LEU A 161 -0.01 12.27 -7.79
N ASN A 162 1.22 12.78 -7.88
CA ASN A 162 1.50 14.23 -8.00
C ASN A 162 0.76 15.03 -6.92
N LEU A 163 0.70 14.49 -5.71
CA LEU A 163 -0.03 15.01 -4.57
C LEU A 163 0.96 15.50 -3.50
N THR A 164 0.74 16.68 -2.97
CA THR A 164 1.47 17.15 -1.79
C THR A 164 1.10 16.28 -0.59
N PRO A 165 2.07 15.96 0.31
CA PRO A 165 1.79 15.16 1.50
C PRO A 165 0.63 15.72 2.30
N GLN A 166 -0.32 14.87 2.61
CA GLN A 166 -1.52 15.20 3.38
C GLN A 166 -1.31 14.83 4.86
N THR A 167 -2.06 15.46 5.74
CA THR A 167 -2.02 15.16 7.19
C THR A 167 -3.04 14.08 7.58
N TRP A 168 -2.86 13.49 8.75
CA TRP A 168 -3.82 12.53 9.31
C TRP A 168 -5.25 13.07 9.49
N LEU A 169 -5.43 14.39 9.56
CA LEU A 169 -6.75 15.01 9.60
C LEU A 169 -7.56 14.76 8.32
N GLN A 170 -6.89 14.47 7.23
CA GLN A 170 -7.49 14.21 5.93
C GLN A 170 -7.65 12.70 5.65
N ALA A 171 -7.12 11.86 6.54
CA ALA A 171 -7.22 10.41 6.40
C ALA A 171 -8.68 9.95 6.49
N GLY A 172 -9.08 9.08 5.57
CA GLY A 172 -10.47 8.62 5.40
C GLY A 172 -11.29 9.46 4.42
N SER A 173 -10.74 10.57 3.91
CA SER A 173 -11.41 11.35 2.87
C SER A 173 -11.38 10.62 1.52
N ASP A 174 -12.48 10.70 0.79
CA ASP A 174 -12.59 10.24 -0.59
C ASP A 174 -12.58 11.40 -1.61
N GLU A 175 -12.06 12.56 -1.19
CA GLU A 175 -11.96 13.80 -1.98
C GLU A 175 -10.54 14.40 -1.93
N LEU A 176 -9.51 13.56 -1.82
CA LEU A 176 -8.11 13.99 -1.81
C LEU A 176 -7.59 14.35 -3.20
N LEU A 177 -8.17 13.76 -4.24
CA LEU A 177 -7.84 13.97 -5.64
C LEU A 177 -9.08 14.42 -6.42
N GLU A 178 -8.98 15.57 -7.06
CA GLU A 178 -10.06 16.11 -7.90
C GLU A 178 -10.09 15.45 -9.29
N GLY A 179 -11.26 15.38 -9.89
CA GLY A 179 -11.39 14.95 -11.28
C GLY A 179 -10.58 15.85 -12.24
N GLY A 180 -9.82 15.25 -13.15
CA GLY A 180 -8.92 15.96 -14.06
C GLY A 180 -7.50 16.19 -13.51
N HIS A 181 -7.23 15.91 -12.23
CA HIS A 181 -5.89 16.02 -11.64
C HIS A 181 -4.91 15.09 -12.39
N ALA A 182 -3.78 15.64 -12.84
CA ALA A 182 -2.76 14.89 -13.56
C ALA A 182 -1.89 14.10 -12.57
N LEU A 183 -1.78 12.79 -12.79
CA LEU A 183 -0.93 11.92 -12.00
C LEU A 183 0.55 12.05 -12.40
N GLY A 184 1.44 11.70 -11.49
CA GLY A 184 2.87 11.60 -11.71
C GLY A 184 3.27 10.33 -12.48
N ILE A 185 4.56 10.06 -12.53
CA ILE A 185 5.11 8.88 -13.19
C ILE A 185 4.88 7.66 -12.29
N SER A 186 4.12 6.67 -12.80
CA SER A 186 3.90 5.41 -12.12
C SER A 186 5.16 4.53 -12.11
N GLY A 187 5.29 3.70 -11.09
CA GLY A 187 6.39 2.74 -10.95
C GLY A 187 6.07 1.70 -9.87
N LEU A 188 6.90 0.70 -9.75
CA LEU A 188 6.77 -0.30 -8.68
C LEU A 188 7.18 0.30 -7.34
N LEU A 189 6.35 0.12 -6.30
CA LEU A 189 6.71 0.48 -4.93
C LEU A 189 7.69 -0.50 -4.31
N PHE A 190 7.51 -1.78 -4.60
CA PHE A 190 8.30 -2.87 -4.04
C PHE A 190 8.66 -3.87 -5.13
N GLU A 191 9.81 -4.48 -4.98
CA GLU A 191 10.31 -5.56 -5.82
C GLU A 191 10.43 -6.84 -4.99
N LYS A 192 10.23 -7.98 -5.64
CA LYS A 192 10.44 -9.28 -4.99
C LYS A 192 11.90 -9.44 -4.57
N ILE A 193 12.10 -10.10 -3.45
CA ILE A 193 13.39 -10.57 -2.99
C ILE A 193 13.48 -12.05 -3.35
N GLU A 194 14.43 -12.38 -4.21
CA GLU A 194 14.65 -13.73 -4.68
C GLU A 194 15.41 -14.58 -3.65
N ASP A 195 15.23 -15.89 -3.68
CA ASP A 195 15.83 -16.83 -2.71
C ASP A 195 17.37 -16.72 -2.67
N VAL A 196 18.01 -16.54 -3.83
CA VAL A 196 19.46 -16.38 -3.93
C VAL A 196 20.00 -15.21 -3.09
N VAL A 197 19.22 -14.13 -2.97
CA VAL A 197 19.60 -12.96 -2.16
C VAL A 197 19.60 -13.31 -0.66
N ILE A 198 18.63 -14.11 -0.25
CA ILE A 198 18.51 -14.58 1.15
C ILE A 198 19.64 -15.58 1.46
N GLU A 199 19.95 -16.50 0.56
CA GLU A 199 21.06 -17.43 0.72
C GLU A 199 22.40 -16.70 0.90
N GLN A 200 22.64 -15.63 0.15
CA GLN A 200 23.82 -14.79 0.31
C GLN A 200 23.92 -14.14 1.70
N GLN A 201 22.79 -13.69 2.27
CA GLN A 201 22.77 -13.14 3.63
C GLN A 201 23.07 -14.21 4.69
N LEU A 202 22.51 -15.41 4.54
CA LEU A 202 22.81 -16.54 5.42
C LEU A 202 24.28 -16.94 5.38
N GLN A 203 24.88 -16.97 4.18
CA GLN A 203 26.31 -17.26 4.02
C GLN A 203 27.20 -16.20 4.70
N LYS A 204 26.85 -14.90 4.63
CA LYS A 204 27.59 -13.84 5.34
C LYS A 204 27.57 -14.05 6.86
N LEU A 205 26.41 -14.44 7.42
CA LEU A 205 26.29 -14.73 8.84
C LEU A 205 27.17 -15.91 9.27
N HIS A 206 27.17 -17.00 8.51
CA HIS A 206 28.02 -18.17 8.78
C HIS A 206 29.52 -17.87 8.69
N LYS A 207 29.96 -17.06 7.72
CA LYS A 207 31.36 -16.63 7.60
C LYS A 207 31.79 -15.77 8.79
N LYS A 208 30.92 -14.83 9.22
CA LYS A 208 31.22 -13.95 10.36
C LYS A 208 31.30 -14.72 11.68
N LYS A 209 30.46 -15.73 11.89
CA LYS A 209 30.50 -16.59 13.07
C LYS A 209 31.81 -17.40 13.13
N LYS A 210 32.28 -17.97 12.01
CA LYS A 210 33.56 -18.71 11.92
C LYS A 210 34.81 -17.83 12.10
N SER A 211 34.72 -16.53 11.99
CA SER A 211 35.85 -15.60 12.19
C SER A 211 35.93 -15.04 13.61
N MET A 212 34.96 -15.36 14.47
CA MET A 212 34.88 -14.94 15.88
C MET A 212 35.16 -16.09 16.85
N ASP A 213 35.18 -17.35 16.36
CA ASP A 213 35.67 -18.55 17.05
C ASP A 213 37.16 -18.78 16.69
#